data_aadf47a746e58290adbefbbc60a02cf2
#
_entry.id   aadf47a746e58290adbefbbc60a02cf2
#
_cell.length_a   1.000
_cell.length_b   1.000
_cell.length_c   1.000
_cell.angle_alpha   90.00
_cell.angle_beta   90.00
_cell.angle_gamma   90.00
#
_symmetry.space_group_name_H-M   'P 1'
#
loop_
_entity.id
_entity.type
_entity.pdbx_description
1 polymer ?
#
loop_
_entity_poly.entity_id
_entity_poly.type
_entity_poly.pdbx_seq_one_letter_code
_entity_poly.pdbx_strand_id
1 'polypeptide(L)'
;MKIALLLVSSCLTTVIATNAIASERYATRPPVVMSPDLTAPWVMQLRQRPVGAPVNPRGYVVFSEPPARAIKQRDRRRSVDANPAVREVSFQRPEEPAADERPKQRAMDPKFLPQTVSYDGPEQPGTIVIDTSQRFLYLVEAGGTAQRYGVGVGKEGFGWSGTNAISRKAEWPDWYPPAQMIERERQKGHYIPAHMEGGVANPLGARALYLGSTLYRIHGTNAPWTIGHSVSSGCIRMRNEDVTDLYERVNVGTKVIVR
;
A
#
# COMPACT_ATOMS: atom_id res chain seq x y z
N MET A 1 49.45 -66.96 -16.77
CA MET A 1 49.36 -65.68 -17.47
C MET A 1 47.90 -65.47 -17.90
N LYS A 2 47.13 -64.62 -17.20
CA LYS A 2 45.76 -64.25 -17.59
C LYS A 2 45.73 -62.74 -17.73
N ILE A 3 45.56 -62.26 -18.92
CA ILE A 3 45.47 -60.85 -19.28
C ILE A 3 44.01 -60.44 -19.09
N ALA A 4 43.78 -59.53 -18.16
CA ALA A 4 42.47 -58.92 -17.95
C ALA A 4 42.34 -57.67 -18.82
N LEU A 5 41.38 -57.68 -19.73
CA LEU A 5 41.04 -56.54 -20.63
C LEU A 5 40.07 -55.62 -19.90
N LEU A 6 40.51 -54.40 -19.59
CA LEU A 6 39.68 -53.33 -19.03
C LEU A 6 39.01 -52.55 -20.18
N LEU A 7 37.69 -52.71 -20.28
CA LEU A 7 36.85 -51.89 -21.15
C LEU A 7 36.50 -50.59 -20.42
N VAL A 8 37.03 -49.48 -20.87
CA VAL A 8 36.64 -48.11 -20.43
C VAL A 8 35.44 -47.70 -21.26
N SER A 9 34.25 -47.69 -20.61
CA SER A 9 33.01 -47.17 -21.19
C SER A 9 32.98 -45.64 -20.97
N SER A 10 33.18 -44.87 -22.04
CA SER A 10 33.07 -43.42 -22.02
C SER A 10 31.61 -43.03 -22.14
N CYS A 11 31.01 -42.58 -21.01
CA CYS A 11 29.65 -42.07 -20.97
C CYS A 11 29.67 -40.59 -21.38
N LEU A 12 29.30 -40.32 -22.62
CA LEU A 12 29.14 -38.96 -23.13
C LEU A 12 27.80 -38.38 -22.66
N THR A 13 27.83 -37.59 -21.58
CA THR A 13 26.64 -36.87 -21.10
C THR A 13 26.44 -35.60 -21.94
N THR A 14 25.49 -35.64 -22.83
CA THR A 14 25.02 -34.47 -23.58
C THR A 14 24.23 -33.58 -22.62
N VAL A 15 24.80 -32.43 -22.22
CA VAL A 15 24.10 -31.38 -21.50
C VAL A 15 23.22 -30.64 -22.50
N ILE A 16 21.91 -30.92 -22.45
CA ILE A 16 20.93 -30.11 -23.17
C ILE A 16 20.73 -28.83 -22.36
N ALA A 17 21.32 -27.74 -22.79
CA ALA A 17 21.03 -26.41 -22.28
C ALA A 17 19.62 -26.01 -22.72
N THR A 18 18.65 -26.18 -21.83
CA THR A 18 17.31 -25.57 -21.99
C THR A 18 17.45 -24.08 -21.76
N ASN A 19 17.45 -23.31 -22.83
CA ASN A 19 17.24 -21.87 -22.76
C ASN A 19 15.87 -21.63 -22.11
N ALA A 20 15.88 -21.25 -20.84
CA ALA A 20 14.69 -20.71 -20.17
C ALA A 20 14.38 -19.37 -20.84
N ILE A 21 13.42 -19.36 -21.76
CA ILE A 21 12.83 -18.15 -22.29
C ILE A 21 12.16 -17.48 -21.08
N ALA A 22 12.77 -16.39 -20.59
CA ALA A 22 12.14 -15.53 -19.61
C ALA A 22 10.82 -15.08 -20.21
N SER A 23 9.75 -15.66 -19.70
CA SER A 23 8.38 -15.44 -20.17
C SER A 23 8.04 -13.96 -20.07
N GLU A 24 7.54 -13.41 -21.14
CA GLU A 24 7.03 -12.05 -21.34
C GLU A 24 5.83 -11.70 -20.43
N ARG A 25 5.89 -12.05 -19.15
CA ARG A 25 4.79 -11.78 -18.20
C ARG A 25 4.59 -10.30 -17.89
N TYR A 26 5.44 -9.42 -18.46
CA TYR A 26 5.34 -7.97 -18.25
C TYR A 26 5.29 -7.16 -19.55
N ALA A 27 5.11 -7.79 -20.71
CA ALA A 27 5.08 -7.09 -22.00
C ALA A 27 3.79 -6.30 -22.24
N THR A 28 2.71 -6.60 -21.54
CA THR A 28 1.46 -5.84 -21.60
C THR A 28 1.06 -5.40 -20.19
N ARG A 29 1.02 -4.08 -19.96
CA ARG A 29 0.39 -3.55 -18.74
C ARG A 29 -1.04 -4.08 -18.71
N PRO A 30 -1.50 -4.70 -17.62
CA PRO A 30 -2.90 -5.07 -17.49
C PRO A 30 -3.76 -3.83 -17.68
N PRO A 31 -4.90 -3.92 -18.37
CA PRO A 31 -5.79 -2.78 -18.50
C PRO A 31 -6.17 -2.29 -17.10
N VAL A 32 -6.10 -0.97 -16.88
CA VAL A 32 -6.58 -0.37 -15.65
C VAL A 32 -8.09 -0.56 -15.63
N VAL A 33 -8.57 -1.62 -15.01
CA VAL A 33 -9.99 -1.84 -14.74
C VAL A 33 -10.33 -0.93 -13.56
N MET A 34 -10.84 0.25 -13.87
CA MET A 34 -11.43 1.10 -12.85
C MET A 34 -12.73 0.42 -12.39
N SER A 35 -12.76 -0.03 -11.13
CA SER A 35 -13.96 -0.58 -10.52
C SER A 35 -15.12 0.44 -10.65
N PRO A 36 -16.33 0.02 -11.09
CA PRO A 36 -17.47 0.92 -11.24
C PRO A 36 -17.96 1.53 -9.91
N ASP A 37 -17.43 1.10 -8.79
CA ASP A 37 -17.84 1.49 -7.43
C ASP A 37 -17.08 2.70 -6.85
N LEU A 38 -16.25 3.36 -7.66
CA LEU A 38 -15.65 4.63 -7.26
C LEU A 38 -16.72 5.75 -7.33
N THR A 39 -17.51 5.87 -6.29
CA THR A 39 -18.49 6.94 -6.08
C THR A 39 -17.85 8.27 -5.66
N ALA A 40 -16.61 8.51 -6.04
CA ALA A 40 -15.99 9.82 -5.83
C ALA A 40 -16.73 10.88 -6.67
N PRO A 41 -16.97 12.10 -6.17
CA PRO A 41 -17.75 13.14 -6.85
C PRO A 41 -17.26 13.45 -8.27
N TRP A 42 -15.94 13.33 -8.54
CA TRP A 42 -15.35 13.55 -9.86
C TRP A 42 -15.68 12.42 -10.87
N VAL A 43 -15.93 11.19 -10.43
CA VAL A 43 -16.37 10.08 -11.28
C VAL A 43 -17.81 10.30 -11.75
N MET A 44 -18.65 10.92 -10.91
CA MET A 44 -20.01 11.32 -11.28
C MET A 44 -20.01 12.39 -12.39
N GLN A 45 -19.06 13.32 -12.38
CA GLN A 45 -18.91 14.33 -13.44
C GLN A 45 -18.46 13.72 -14.78
N LEU A 46 -17.63 12.67 -14.76
CA LEU A 46 -17.21 11.93 -15.96
C LEU A 46 -18.32 11.05 -16.55
N ARG A 47 -19.37 10.74 -15.79
CA ARG A 47 -20.53 9.99 -16.26
C ARG A 47 -21.58 10.84 -17.01
N GLN A 48 -21.51 12.15 -16.92
CA GLN A 48 -22.37 13.04 -17.71
C GLN A 48 -21.86 13.04 -19.15
N ARG A 49 -22.61 12.36 -20.05
CA ARG A 49 -22.34 12.43 -21.49
C ARG A 49 -22.39 13.89 -21.96
N PRO A 50 -21.36 14.39 -22.64
CA PRO A 50 -21.51 15.65 -23.37
C PRO A 50 -22.62 15.47 -24.38
N VAL A 51 -23.60 16.34 -24.37
CA VAL A 51 -24.70 16.32 -25.33
C VAL A 51 -24.12 16.45 -26.75
N GLY A 52 -24.29 15.39 -27.59
CA GLY A 52 -23.82 15.39 -28.97
C GLY A 52 -22.45 14.74 -29.22
N ALA A 53 -21.84 14.03 -28.26
CA ALA A 53 -20.59 13.31 -28.52
C ALA A 53 -20.82 12.11 -29.45
N PRO A 54 -20.04 11.97 -30.57
CA PRO A 54 -20.14 10.82 -31.46
C PRO A 54 -19.62 9.55 -30.76
N VAL A 55 -20.35 8.44 -30.92
CA VAL A 55 -19.98 7.12 -30.43
C VAL A 55 -19.67 6.19 -31.60
N ASN A 56 -18.63 5.36 -31.47
CA ASN A 56 -18.37 4.29 -32.43
C ASN A 56 -19.35 3.11 -32.24
N PRO A 57 -19.43 2.17 -33.19
CA PRO A 57 -20.34 1.02 -33.11
C PRO A 57 -20.13 0.08 -31.91
N ARG A 58 -19.03 0.23 -31.16
CA ARG A 58 -18.70 -0.52 -29.93
C ARG A 58 -19.01 0.23 -28.64
N GLY A 59 -19.66 1.41 -28.72
CA GLY A 59 -20.13 2.16 -27.55
C GLY A 59 -19.09 3.00 -26.82
N TYR A 60 -17.89 3.19 -27.36
CA TYR A 60 -16.85 4.02 -26.76
C TYR A 60 -16.92 5.47 -27.29
N VAL A 61 -16.67 6.44 -26.40
CA VAL A 61 -16.56 7.86 -26.77
C VAL A 61 -15.20 8.10 -27.39
N VAL A 62 -15.18 8.59 -28.65
CA VAL A 62 -13.93 8.96 -29.34
C VAL A 62 -13.68 10.45 -29.12
N PHE A 63 -12.63 10.80 -28.40
CA PHE A 63 -12.13 12.17 -28.33
C PHE A 63 -11.20 12.42 -29.51
N SER A 64 -11.73 13.09 -30.55
CA SER A 64 -10.91 13.61 -31.63
C SER A 64 -10.43 15.01 -31.21
N GLU A 65 -9.14 15.27 -31.25
CA GLU A 65 -8.63 16.64 -31.13
C GLU A 65 -9.26 17.50 -32.23
N PRO A 66 -9.85 18.67 -31.87
CA PRO A 66 -10.37 19.58 -32.89
C PRO A 66 -9.19 20.15 -33.69
N PRO A 67 -9.30 20.22 -35.05
CA PRO A 67 -8.28 20.86 -35.84
C PRO A 67 -8.22 22.36 -35.45
N ALA A 68 -6.99 22.87 -35.29
CA ALA A 68 -6.73 24.26 -34.98
C ALA A 68 -7.35 25.17 -36.07
N ARG A 69 -8.53 25.73 -35.84
CA ARG A 69 -9.16 26.73 -36.69
C ARG A 69 -8.52 28.06 -36.35
N ALA A 70 -7.79 28.59 -37.34
CA ALA A 70 -7.33 29.96 -37.36
C ALA A 70 -8.53 30.93 -37.17
N ILE A 71 -8.53 31.65 -36.04
CA ILE A 71 -9.49 32.67 -35.74
C ILE A 71 -9.12 33.87 -36.60
N LYS A 72 -9.84 34.10 -37.72
CA LYS A 72 -9.81 35.36 -38.44
C LYS A 72 -10.51 36.41 -37.57
N GLN A 73 -9.74 37.31 -37.02
CA GLN A 73 -10.25 38.55 -36.43
C GLN A 73 -11.07 39.32 -37.46
N ARG A 74 -12.36 39.42 -37.25
CA ARG A 74 -13.25 40.26 -38.01
C ARG A 74 -13.59 41.48 -37.15
N ASP A 75 -12.89 42.59 -37.43
CA ASP A 75 -13.25 43.92 -36.94
C ASP A 75 -14.72 44.20 -37.28
N ARG A 76 -15.56 44.27 -36.26
CA ARG A 76 -16.86 44.94 -36.34
C ARG A 76 -16.96 45.90 -35.19
N ARG A 77 -16.49 47.13 -35.47
CA ARG A 77 -16.98 48.32 -34.73
C ARG A 77 -18.48 48.42 -35.00
N ARG A 78 -19.29 48.13 -34.03
CA ARG A 78 -20.70 48.47 -33.98
C ARG A 78 -20.91 49.21 -32.66
N SER A 79 -21.12 50.53 -32.78
CA SER A 79 -21.63 51.36 -31.72
C SER A 79 -22.97 50.79 -31.25
N VAL A 80 -23.07 50.46 -29.97
CA VAL A 80 -24.34 50.12 -29.32
C VAL A 80 -24.54 51.11 -28.20
N ASP A 81 -25.64 51.82 -28.32
CA ASP A 81 -26.11 52.85 -27.39
C ASP A 81 -26.19 52.31 -25.96
N ALA A 82 -25.81 53.21 -25.03
CA ALA A 82 -25.82 52.99 -23.61
C ALA A 82 -27.24 52.67 -23.09
N ASN A 83 -27.45 51.45 -22.61
CA ASN A 83 -28.59 51.11 -21.75
C ASN A 83 -28.12 51.09 -20.28
N PRO A 84 -28.58 51.98 -19.41
CA PRO A 84 -28.04 52.19 -18.07
C PRO A 84 -28.58 51.18 -17.01
N ALA A 85 -28.97 50.00 -17.40
CA ALA A 85 -29.60 49.02 -16.47
C ALA A 85 -28.86 47.68 -16.34
N VAL A 86 -27.59 47.57 -16.73
CA VAL A 86 -26.79 46.41 -16.43
C VAL A 86 -26.13 46.61 -15.05
N ARG A 87 -26.78 46.12 -14.03
CA ARG A 87 -26.23 46.02 -12.68
C ARG A 87 -25.05 45.03 -12.76
N GLU A 88 -23.85 45.51 -12.55
CA GLU A 88 -22.63 44.71 -12.46
C GLU A 88 -22.80 43.76 -11.27
N VAL A 89 -23.14 42.51 -11.55
CA VAL A 89 -23.11 41.46 -10.55
C VAL A 89 -21.65 41.09 -10.41
N SER A 90 -20.97 41.66 -9.43
CA SER A 90 -19.64 41.21 -9.03
C SER A 90 -19.77 39.82 -8.48
N PHE A 91 -19.38 38.81 -9.26
CA PHE A 91 -19.14 37.47 -8.74
C PHE A 91 -17.94 37.57 -7.80
N GLN A 92 -18.22 37.75 -6.50
CA GLN A 92 -17.21 37.43 -5.48
C GLN A 92 -16.89 35.97 -5.66
N ARG A 93 -15.70 35.69 -6.19
CA ARG A 93 -15.14 34.32 -6.14
C ARG A 93 -15.19 33.92 -4.68
N PRO A 94 -15.84 32.77 -4.31
CA PRO A 94 -15.73 32.30 -2.94
C PRO A 94 -14.24 32.29 -2.60
N GLU A 95 -13.84 32.95 -1.53
CA GLU A 95 -12.48 32.84 -1.00
C GLU A 95 -12.24 31.35 -0.81
N GLU A 96 -11.27 30.80 -1.56
CA GLU A 96 -10.75 29.47 -1.25
C GLU A 96 -10.36 29.50 0.23
N PRO A 97 -10.85 28.56 1.06
CA PRO A 97 -10.44 28.49 2.45
C PRO A 97 -8.91 28.53 2.48
N ALA A 98 -8.37 29.47 3.24
CA ALA A 98 -6.95 29.69 3.35
C ALA A 98 -6.27 28.32 3.54
N ALA A 99 -5.18 28.09 2.80
CA ALA A 99 -4.46 26.81 2.75
C ALA A 99 -3.97 26.29 4.11
N ASP A 100 -4.28 26.97 5.19
CA ASP A 100 -3.83 26.71 6.57
C ASP A 100 -4.83 25.87 7.41
N GLU A 101 -6.01 25.53 6.88
CA GLU A 101 -6.99 24.68 7.59
C GLU A 101 -6.97 23.20 7.19
N ARG A 102 -6.02 22.75 6.39
CA ARG A 102 -5.79 21.31 6.29
C ARG A 102 -5.32 20.82 7.65
N PRO A 103 -5.97 19.81 8.26
CA PRO A 103 -5.50 19.25 9.51
C PRO A 103 -4.01 18.93 9.30
N LYS A 104 -3.13 19.63 10.04
CA LYS A 104 -1.68 19.35 10.01
C LYS A 104 -1.56 17.85 10.24
N GLN A 105 -1.26 17.07 9.19
CA GLN A 105 -0.94 15.66 9.36
C GLN A 105 0.13 15.63 10.43
N ARG A 106 -0.21 15.11 11.62
CA ARG A 106 0.73 15.02 12.71
C ARG A 106 1.94 14.27 12.18
N ALA A 107 3.02 14.98 11.95
CA ALA A 107 4.27 14.36 11.54
C ALA A 107 4.62 13.30 12.60
N MET A 108 4.97 12.11 12.15
CA MET A 108 5.43 11.04 13.05
C MET A 108 6.68 11.53 13.80
N ASP A 109 6.78 11.22 15.09
CA ASP A 109 7.96 11.54 15.89
C ASP A 109 9.20 10.86 15.26
N PRO A 110 10.25 11.62 14.93
CA PRO A 110 11.47 11.09 14.28
C PRO A 110 12.14 9.93 15.01
N LYS A 111 11.93 9.78 16.32
CA LYS A 111 12.48 8.64 17.09
C LYS A 111 11.98 7.28 16.61
N PHE A 112 10.82 7.24 15.93
CA PHE A 112 10.24 6.02 15.37
C PHE A 112 10.71 5.71 13.93
N LEU A 113 11.58 6.54 13.36
CA LEU A 113 12.24 6.21 12.09
C LEU A 113 13.21 5.04 12.27
N PRO A 114 13.49 4.27 11.22
CA PRO A 114 14.44 3.16 11.26
C PRO A 114 15.84 3.63 11.69
N GLN A 115 16.44 2.86 12.58
CA GLN A 115 17.80 3.14 13.09
C GLN A 115 18.52 1.83 13.42
N THR A 116 19.79 1.73 13.07
CA THR A 116 20.66 0.70 13.63
C THR A 116 21.07 1.12 15.06
N VAL A 117 20.86 0.23 16.02
CA VAL A 117 21.14 0.49 17.44
C VAL A 117 21.95 -0.66 18.03
N SER A 118 22.67 -0.41 19.14
CA SER A 118 23.27 -1.48 19.95
C SER A 118 22.19 -2.37 20.53
N TYR A 119 22.45 -3.66 20.57
CA TYR A 119 21.52 -4.66 21.09
C TYR A 119 22.23 -5.68 21.97
N ASP A 120 21.96 -5.61 23.27
CA ASP A 120 22.59 -6.46 24.29
C ASP A 120 21.69 -7.62 24.77
N GLY A 121 20.61 -7.92 24.00
CA GLY A 121 19.68 -9.00 24.33
C GLY A 121 20.27 -10.39 24.05
N PRO A 122 19.70 -11.44 24.65
CA PRO A 122 20.16 -12.83 24.50
C PRO A 122 19.72 -13.48 23.16
N GLU A 123 18.93 -12.76 22.36
CA GLU A 123 18.35 -13.31 21.15
C GLU A 123 19.39 -13.40 20.03
N GLN A 124 19.29 -14.50 19.26
CA GLN A 124 20.21 -14.75 18.15
C GLN A 124 19.95 -13.83 16.97
N PRO A 125 20.96 -13.52 16.15
CA PRO A 125 20.77 -12.82 14.88
C PRO A 125 19.69 -13.45 14.01
N GLY A 126 18.90 -12.62 13.34
CA GLY A 126 17.72 -13.02 12.56
C GLY A 126 16.43 -13.15 13.38
N THR A 127 16.47 -12.98 14.71
CA THR A 127 15.27 -12.94 15.54
C THR A 127 14.63 -11.55 15.50
N ILE A 128 13.30 -11.51 15.44
CA ILE A 128 12.52 -10.29 15.64
C ILE A 128 12.10 -10.20 17.11
N VAL A 129 12.39 -9.08 17.75
CA VAL A 129 11.93 -8.77 19.11
C VAL A 129 11.05 -7.53 19.08
N ILE A 130 9.85 -7.64 19.63
CA ILE A 130 8.89 -6.53 19.68
C ILE A 130 8.67 -6.13 21.12
N ASP A 131 9.11 -4.94 21.48
CA ASP A 131 8.84 -4.31 22.77
C ASP A 131 7.58 -3.45 22.62
N THR A 132 6.46 -3.97 23.12
CA THR A 132 5.16 -3.28 22.99
C THR A 132 5.06 -2.06 23.90
N SER A 133 5.82 -2.04 25.00
CA SER A 133 5.83 -0.93 25.96
C SER A 133 6.56 0.28 25.36
N GLN A 134 7.69 0.05 24.73
CA GLN A 134 8.49 1.07 24.06
C GLN A 134 8.00 1.38 22.63
N ARG A 135 7.16 0.52 22.05
CA ARG A 135 6.64 0.61 20.68
C ARG A 135 7.73 0.56 19.62
N PHE A 136 8.67 -0.38 19.80
CA PHE A 136 9.74 -0.68 18.86
C PHE A 136 9.77 -2.17 18.49
N LEU A 137 10.14 -2.41 17.24
CA LEU A 137 10.52 -3.72 16.73
C LEU A 137 12.02 -3.71 16.45
N TYR A 138 12.72 -4.75 16.88
CA TYR A 138 14.13 -4.96 16.66
C TYR A 138 14.34 -6.21 15.82
N LEU A 139 14.94 -6.09 14.66
CA LEU A 139 15.52 -7.21 13.92
C LEU A 139 16.96 -7.35 14.41
N VAL A 140 17.24 -8.38 15.19
CA VAL A 140 18.57 -8.64 15.76
C VAL A 140 19.54 -8.99 14.64
N GLU A 141 20.69 -8.33 14.61
CA GLU A 141 21.75 -8.51 13.63
C GLU A 141 23.02 -9.07 14.31
N ALA A 142 23.96 -9.55 13.49
CA ALA A 142 25.26 -9.96 14.00
C ALA A 142 26.05 -8.78 14.55
N GLY A 143 26.97 -9.05 15.50
CA GLY A 143 27.87 -8.01 16.03
C GLY A 143 27.25 -7.14 17.14
N GLY A 144 26.19 -7.59 17.81
CA GLY A 144 25.60 -6.86 18.94
C GLY A 144 24.80 -5.63 18.50
N THR A 145 24.22 -5.66 17.34
CA THR A 145 23.35 -4.60 16.80
C THR A 145 21.96 -5.12 16.47
N ALA A 146 21.02 -4.21 16.28
CA ALA A 146 19.72 -4.49 15.72
C ALA A 146 19.23 -3.35 14.84
N GLN A 147 18.54 -3.68 13.76
CA GLN A 147 17.73 -2.72 13.02
C GLN A 147 16.44 -2.49 13.80
N ARG A 148 16.25 -1.25 14.30
CA ARG A 148 15.09 -0.85 15.08
C ARG A 148 14.10 -0.10 14.21
N TYR A 149 12.82 -0.44 14.34
CA TYR A 149 11.69 0.21 13.66
C TYR A 149 10.66 0.66 14.69
N GLY A 150 10.03 1.81 14.46
CA GLY A 150 8.88 2.22 15.23
C GLY A 150 7.63 1.42 14.85
N VAL A 151 6.82 1.04 15.85
CA VAL A 151 5.59 0.28 15.63
C VAL A 151 4.37 0.90 16.31
N GLY A 152 3.19 0.66 15.73
CA GLY A 152 1.92 0.80 16.43
C GLY A 152 1.49 -0.56 16.99
N VAL A 153 0.97 -0.58 18.22
CA VAL A 153 0.65 -1.81 18.95
C VAL A 153 -0.82 -1.90 19.33
N GLY A 154 -1.22 -3.02 19.92
CA GLY A 154 -2.56 -3.22 20.47
C GLY A 154 -2.93 -2.16 21.51
N LYS A 155 -4.16 -1.63 21.44
CA LYS A 155 -4.72 -0.80 22.52
C LYS A 155 -4.91 -1.63 23.78
N GLU A 156 -5.15 -0.98 24.90
CA GLU A 156 -5.40 -1.62 26.18
C GLU A 156 -6.47 -2.74 26.06
N GLY A 157 -6.19 -3.90 26.66
CA GLY A 157 -7.00 -5.10 26.53
C GLY A 157 -6.82 -5.90 25.23
N PHE A 158 -5.99 -5.43 24.29
CA PHE A 158 -5.68 -6.14 23.05
C PHE A 158 -4.18 -6.46 22.88
N GLY A 159 -3.38 -6.20 23.92
CA GLY A 159 -1.98 -6.60 23.93
C GLY A 159 -1.86 -8.10 24.09
N TRP A 160 -0.76 -8.65 23.57
CA TRP A 160 -0.36 -10.04 23.78
C TRP A 160 1.16 -10.11 23.88
N SER A 161 1.65 -11.18 24.50
CA SER A 161 3.07 -11.49 24.59
C SER A 161 3.30 -12.96 24.28
N GLY A 162 4.51 -13.32 23.93
CA GLY A 162 4.88 -14.69 23.64
C GLY A 162 5.82 -14.83 22.44
N THR A 163 6.04 -16.07 22.01
CA THR A 163 6.92 -16.40 20.89
C THR A 163 6.13 -17.07 19.80
N ASN A 164 6.31 -16.61 18.57
CA ASN A 164 5.78 -17.21 17.36
C ASN A 164 6.88 -17.30 16.29
N ALA A 165 6.54 -17.88 15.15
CA ALA A 165 7.34 -17.78 13.93
C ALA A 165 6.51 -17.15 12.82
N ILE A 166 7.17 -16.51 11.87
CA ILE A 166 6.51 -16.07 10.64
C ILE A 166 6.03 -17.33 9.89
N SER A 167 4.73 -17.49 9.75
CA SER A 167 4.12 -18.63 9.06
C SER A 167 3.82 -18.37 7.59
N ARG A 168 3.62 -17.11 7.21
CA ARG A 168 3.33 -16.69 5.85
C ARG A 168 3.70 -15.21 5.64
N LYS A 169 4.09 -14.90 4.42
CA LYS A 169 4.35 -13.53 3.95
C LYS A 169 3.36 -13.19 2.83
N ALA A 170 2.92 -11.95 2.75
CA ALA A 170 2.05 -11.49 1.66
C ALA A 170 2.35 -10.03 1.28
N GLU A 171 2.31 -9.77 -0.04
CA GLU A 171 2.40 -8.44 -0.61
C GLU A 171 0.99 -7.92 -0.89
N TRP A 172 0.71 -6.67 -0.57
CA TRP A 172 -0.59 -6.04 -0.72
C TRP A 172 -1.75 -6.98 -0.34
N PRO A 173 -1.77 -7.48 0.92
CA PRO A 173 -2.74 -8.51 1.32
C PRO A 173 -4.16 -7.96 1.34
N ASP A 174 -5.10 -8.80 0.98
CA ASP A 174 -6.52 -8.53 1.24
C ASP A 174 -6.79 -8.48 2.74
N TRP A 175 -7.70 -7.62 3.14
CA TRP A 175 -8.12 -7.48 4.52
C TRP A 175 -9.49 -8.11 4.75
N TYR A 176 -9.53 -9.08 5.62
CA TYR A 176 -10.74 -9.71 6.13
C TYR A 176 -10.84 -9.41 7.62
N PRO A 177 -11.61 -8.39 8.04
CA PRO A 177 -11.80 -8.10 9.46
C PRO A 177 -12.52 -9.25 10.16
N PRO A 178 -12.10 -9.63 11.41
CA PRO A 178 -12.83 -10.60 12.20
C PRO A 178 -14.28 -10.16 12.45
N ALA A 179 -15.24 -11.10 12.47
CA ALA A 179 -16.65 -10.79 12.70
C ALA A 179 -16.88 -9.97 13.98
N GLN A 180 -16.13 -10.26 15.06
CA GLN A 180 -16.17 -9.47 16.29
C GLN A 180 -15.75 -8.02 16.11
N MET A 181 -14.82 -7.74 15.20
CA MET A 181 -14.41 -6.37 14.87
C MET A 181 -15.53 -5.65 14.12
N ILE A 182 -16.13 -6.29 13.13
CA ILE A 182 -17.28 -5.72 12.37
C ILE A 182 -18.39 -5.35 13.32
N GLU A 183 -18.78 -6.26 14.21
CA GLU A 183 -19.86 -6.03 15.17
C GLU A 183 -19.51 -4.89 16.15
N ARG A 184 -18.30 -4.87 16.69
CA ARG A 184 -17.84 -3.81 17.61
C ARG A 184 -17.86 -2.43 16.96
N GLU A 185 -17.44 -2.32 15.71
CA GLU A 185 -17.44 -1.05 14.97
C GLU A 185 -18.87 -0.65 14.58
N ARG A 186 -19.74 -1.61 14.24
CA ARG A 186 -21.16 -1.38 13.99
C ARG A 186 -21.88 -0.79 15.21
N GLN A 187 -21.57 -1.29 16.42
CA GLN A 187 -22.12 -0.75 17.68
C GLN A 187 -21.70 0.69 17.95
N LYS A 188 -20.58 1.15 17.37
CA LYS A 188 -20.12 2.54 17.45
C LYS A 188 -20.65 3.41 16.30
N GLY A 189 -21.50 2.88 15.44
CA GLY A 189 -21.98 3.56 14.25
C GLY A 189 -20.97 3.59 13.08
N HIS A 190 -19.88 2.82 13.15
CA HIS A 190 -18.90 2.72 12.08
C HIS A 190 -19.18 1.52 11.19
N TYR A 191 -19.24 1.76 9.88
CA TYR A 191 -19.34 0.68 8.90
C TYR A 191 -17.94 0.30 8.41
N ILE A 192 -17.59 -0.99 8.55
CA ILE A 192 -16.40 -1.57 7.92
C ILE A 192 -16.83 -2.73 7.01
N PRO A 193 -16.23 -2.87 5.81
CA PRO A 193 -16.59 -3.94 4.88
C PRO A 193 -16.13 -5.31 5.42
N ALA A 194 -16.81 -6.38 5.00
CA ALA A 194 -16.40 -7.75 5.33
C ALA A 194 -15.10 -8.17 4.59
N HIS A 195 -14.77 -7.49 3.50
CA HIS A 195 -13.56 -7.70 2.70
C HIS A 195 -13.11 -6.37 2.09
N MET A 196 -11.81 -6.17 2.00
CA MET A 196 -11.18 -5.08 1.26
C MET A 196 -9.96 -5.64 0.52
N GLU A 197 -9.93 -5.45 -0.79
CA GLU A 197 -8.80 -5.83 -1.63
C GLU A 197 -7.50 -5.11 -1.22
N GLY A 198 -6.36 -5.73 -1.53
CA GLY A 198 -5.04 -5.15 -1.29
C GLY A 198 -4.85 -3.84 -2.05
N GLY A 199 -4.24 -2.84 -1.42
CA GLY A 199 -4.03 -1.53 -2.03
C GLY A 199 -3.75 -0.43 -1.01
N VAL A 200 -3.53 0.80 -1.50
CA VAL A 200 -3.11 1.94 -0.67
C VAL A 200 -4.13 2.35 0.39
N ALA A 201 -5.41 2.08 0.17
CA ALA A 201 -6.47 2.34 1.13
C ALA A 201 -6.65 1.21 2.17
N ASN A 202 -6.05 0.03 1.94
CA ASN A 202 -6.18 -1.12 2.80
C ASN A 202 -5.42 -0.92 4.12
N PRO A 203 -6.04 -1.18 5.28
CA PRO A 203 -5.41 -0.98 6.58
C PRO A 203 -4.22 -1.90 6.86
N LEU A 204 -4.01 -2.99 6.09
CA LEU A 204 -2.84 -3.84 6.19
C LEU A 204 -1.61 -3.30 5.44
N GLY A 205 -1.80 -2.29 4.61
CA GLY A 205 -0.70 -1.64 3.87
C GLY A 205 -0.01 -2.56 2.87
N ALA A 206 1.27 -2.25 2.59
CA ALA A 206 2.01 -2.85 1.50
C ALA A 206 2.42 -4.32 1.73
N ARG A 207 2.66 -4.73 2.98
CA ARG A 207 3.18 -6.08 3.34
C ARG A 207 2.53 -6.58 4.62
N ALA A 208 2.41 -7.91 4.74
CA ALA A 208 2.04 -8.57 6.00
C ALA A 208 2.88 -9.82 6.24
N LEU A 209 3.31 -9.99 7.51
CA LEU A 209 4.00 -11.14 8.06
C LEU A 209 3.07 -11.77 9.09
N TYR A 210 2.55 -12.95 8.79
CA TYR A 210 1.59 -13.67 9.66
C TYR A 210 2.32 -14.47 10.71
N LEU A 211 1.80 -14.51 11.94
CA LEU A 211 2.47 -15.09 13.11
C LEU A 211 1.80 -16.40 13.53
N GLY A 212 2.45 -17.52 13.24
CA GLY A 212 1.96 -18.87 13.55
C GLY A 212 0.56 -19.12 12.97
N SER A 213 -0.29 -19.78 13.78
CA SER A 213 -1.72 -20.00 13.49
C SER A 213 -2.64 -18.92 14.10
N THR A 214 -2.06 -17.84 14.61
CA THR A 214 -2.80 -16.77 15.28
C THR A 214 -3.43 -15.81 14.28
N LEU A 215 -4.29 -14.91 14.77
CA LEU A 215 -4.81 -13.78 13.99
C LEU A 215 -3.83 -12.60 13.98
N TYR A 216 -2.71 -12.68 14.71
CA TYR A 216 -1.73 -11.60 14.80
C TYR A 216 -0.81 -11.57 13.59
N ARG A 217 -0.39 -10.36 13.25
CA ARG A 217 0.53 -10.11 12.14
C ARG A 217 1.33 -8.83 12.37
N ILE A 218 2.48 -8.76 11.74
CA ILE A 218 3.23 -7.53 11.53
C ILE A 218 2.84 -7.05 10.14
N HIS A 219 2.37 -5.81 9.99
CA HIS A 219 1.87 -5.34 8.69
C HIS A 219 2.08 -3.83 8.50
N GLY A 220 1.99 -3.37 7.27
CA GLY A 220 2.00 -1.96 6.92
C GLY A 220 0.75 -1.21 7.41
N THR A 221 0.57 0.02 7.00
CA THR A 221 -0.62 0.80 7.34
C THR A 221 -0.90 1.89 6.30
N ASN A 222 -2.17 2.19 6.11
CA ASN A 222 -2.64 3.40 5.43
C ASN A 222 -2.69 4.63 6.37
N ALA A 223 -2.31 4.45 7.66
CA ALA A 223 -2.37 5.48 8.70
C ALA A 223 -1.02 5.62 9.45
N PRO A 224 0.07 6.08 8.75
CA PRO A 224 1.43 6.10 9.30
C PRO A 224 1.56 6.97 10.57
N TRP A 225 0.69 7.97 10.78
CA TRP A 225 0.65 8.76 12.00
C TRP A 225 0.27 7.97 13.26
N THR A 226 -0.15 6.71 13.11
CA THR A 226 -0.49 5.82 14.25
C THR A 226 0.72 5.04 14.78
N ILE A 227 1.87 5.16 14.15
CA ILE A 227 3.13 4.58 14.65
C ILE A 227 3.52 5.29 15.95
N GLY A 228 3.97 4.52 16.92
CA GLY A 228 4.21 5.01 18.28
C GLY A 228 2.98 5.09 19.18
N HIS A 229 1.82 4.62 18.69
CA HIS A 229 0.58 4.64 19.45
C HIS A 229 -0.03 3.24 19.64
N SER A 230 -0.84 3.09 20.68
CA SER A 230 -1.56 1.85 21.01
C SER A 230 -2.99 1.94 20.44
N VAL A 231 -3.18 1.55 19.18
CA VAL A 231 -4.44 1.79 18.43
C VAL A 231 -5.00 0.55 17.73
N SER A 232 -4.23 -0.53 17.62
CA SER A 232 -4.64 -1.73 16.90
C SER A 232 -5.50 -2.67 17.76
N SER A 233 -6.04 -3.73 17.15
CA SER A 233 -6.68 -4.85 17.84
C SER A 233 -5.70 -6.01 18.07
N GLY A 234 -4.42 -5.69 18.39
CA GLY A 234 -3.37 -6.65 18.72
C GLY A 234 -2.31 -6.86 17.65
N CYS A 235 -2.57 -6.52 16.37
CA CYS A 235 -1.56 -6.59 15.33
C CYS A 235 -0.50 -5.49 15.50
N ILE A 236 0.70 -5.73 14.99
CA ILE A 236 1.83 -4.82 15.02
C ILE A 236 1.85 -4.03 13.71
N ARG A 237 1.65 -2.73 13.78
CA ARG A 237 1.64 -1.83 12.61
C ARG A 237 3.02 -1.24 12.38
N MET A 238 3.42 -1.15 11.13
CA MET A 238 4.63 -0.46 10.68
C MET A 238 4.28 0.53 9.57
N ARG A 239 5.14 1.50 9.29
CA ARG A 239 5.03 2.26 8.04
C ARG A 239 5.20 1.30 6.86
N ASN A 240 4.66 1.64 5.70
CA ASN A 240 4.77 0.79 4.52
C ASN A 240 6.22 0.59 4.07
N GLU A 241 7.03 1.63 4.16
CA GLU A 241 8.46 1.57 3.83
C GLU A 241 9.20 0.61 4.78
N ASP A 242 8.92 0.70 6.09
CA ASP A 242 9.60 -0.08 7.12
C ASP A 242 9.22 -1.56 7.05
N VAL A 243 7.94 -1.88 6.85
CA VAL A 243 7.52 -3.26 6.71
C VAL A 243 8.02 -3.87 5.41
N THR A 244 8.20 -3.08 4.36
CA THR A 244 8.78 -3.55 3.10
C THR A 244 10.26 -3.89 3.29
N ASP A 245 11.04 -3.04 3.95
CA ASP A 245 12.44 -3.33 4.31
C ASP A 245 12.54 -4.58 5.19
N LEU A 246 11.74 -4.68 6.25
CA LEU A 246 11.70 -5.87 7.11
C LEU A 246 11.32 -7.13 6.33
N TYR A 247 10.35 -7.02 5.43
CA TYR A 247 9.86 -8.14 4.61
C TYR A 247 10.98 -8.75 3.76
N GLU A 248 11.84 -7.92 3.16
CA GLU A 248 12.96 -8.40 2.35
C GLU A 248 14.07 -9.07 3.19
N ARG A 249 14.21 -8.69 4.47
CA ARG A 249 15.27 -9.19 5.37
C ARG A 249 14.93 -10.50 6.08
N VAL A 250 13.66 -10.89 6.16
CA VAL A 250 13.21 -12.03 6.97
C VAL A 250 12.50 -13.08 6.12
N ASN A 251 12.54 -14.33 6.57
CA ASN A 251 11.94 -15.47 5.90
C ASN A 251 10.77 -16.08 6.70
N VAL A 252 9.97 -16.89 6.03
CA VAL A 252 9.06 -17.84 6.74
C VAL A 252 9.90 -18.70 7.67
N GLY A 253 9.44 -18.90 8.90
CA GLY A 253 10.19 -19.56 9.96
C GLY A 253 10.96 -18.62 10.89
N THR A 254 11.15 -17.34 10.52
CA THR A 254 11.81 -16.35 11.40
C THR A 254 11.08 -16.26 12.73
N LYS A 255 11.87 -16.37 13.82
CA LYS A 255 11.37 -16.30 15.21
C LYS A 255 10.97 -14.88 15.56
N VAL A 256 9.80 -14.72 16.16
CA VAL A 256 9.24 -13.46 16.63
C VAL A 256 8.89 -13.56 18.10
N ILE A 257 9.47 -12.69 18.91
CA ILE A 257 9.23 -12.57 20.35
C ILE A 257 8.53 -11.25 20.60
N VAL A 258 7.39 -11.30 21.32
CA VAL A 258 6.61 -10.11 21.71
C VAL A 258 6.60 -10.03 23.23
N ARG A 259 6.98 -8.88 23.78
CA ARG A 259 7.08 -8.61 25.22
C ARG A 259 6.59 -7.18 25.54
#